data_86891119efa038df6227b168239f9c4f
#
_entry.id   86891119efa038df6227b168239f9c4f
#
_cell.length_a   1.000
_cell.length_b   1.000
_cell.length_c   1.000
_cell.angle_alpha   90.00
_cell.angle_beta   90.00
_cell.angle_gamma   90.00
#
_symmetry.space_group_name_H-M   'P 1'
#
loop_
_entity.id
_entity.type
_entity.pdbx_description
1 polymer ?
#
loop_
_entity_poly.entity_id
_entity_poly.type
_entity_poly.pdbx_seq_one_letter_code
_entity_poly.pdbx_strand_id
1 'polypeptide(L)'
;IVIHLTAPIRRPGAVMTITFVDFYLNRAHIEGTKVLSNLSENGNIKFTVQVTGGKVTFPNGRGYKYDGIKYVKQIQGGNTRPIRDDAYSIEGRSKTEFNGGLVVNLNTESPLIKKVVCPWISNGVLKIKINSRVLFLDYGAPNNGNCDNKAMLTWNNGNNQRLITLP
;
A
#
# COMPACT_ATOMS: atom_id res chain seq x y z
N ILE A 1 8.69 -2.33 20.26
CA ILE A 1 9.12 -2.07 18.87
C ILE A 1 10.62 -1.78 18.87
N VAL A 2 11.36 -2.47 18.02
CA VAL A 2 12.80 -2.22 17.77
C VAL A 2 12.93 -1.64 16.37
N ILE A 3 13.67 -0.52 16.25
CA ILE A 3 13.94 0.15 14.97
C ILE A 3 15.46 0.18 14.79
N HIS A 4 15.92 -0.37 13.68
CA HIS A 4 17.31 -0.33 13.26
C HIS A 4 17.42 0.46 11.96
N LEU A 5 18.34 1.44 11.90
CA LEU A 5 18.67 2.22 10.71
C LEU A 5 20.13 2.02 10.34
N THR A 6 20.41 1.75 9.07
CA THR A 6 21.79 1.68 8.57
C THR A 6 22.38 3.08 8.33
N ALA A 7 21.53 4.06 8.05
CA ALA A 7 21.86 5.49 7.87
C ALA A 7 20.58 6.33 8.00
N PRO A 8 20.64 7.67 8.04
CA PRO A 8 19.45 8.52 7.95
C PRO A 8 18.60 8.14 6.73
N ILE A 9 17.30 7.89 6.92
CA ILE A 9 16.42 7.27 5.91
C ILE A 9 16.33 8.08 4.58
N ARG A 10 16.61 9.38 4.61
CA ARG A 10 16.67 10.20 3.41
C ARG A 10 17.93 9.99 2.56
N ARG A 11 18.95 9.32 3.12
CA ARG A 11 20.18 9.02 2.38
C ARG A 11 19.93 7.84 1.43
N PRO A 12 20.28 7.94 0.15
CA PRO A 12 20.22 6.81 -0.80
C PRO A 12 20.94 5.59 -0.24
N GLY A 13 20.36 4.40 -0.40
CA GLY A 13 20.86 3.14 0.13
C GLY A 13 20.54 2.89 1.61
N ALA A 14 19.97 3.85 2.34
CA ALA A 14 19.58 3.63 3.73
C ALA A 14 18.44 2.61 3.87
N VAL A 15 18.54 1.77 4.89
CA VAL A 15 17.52 0.77 5.23
C VAL A 15 17.05 0.98 6.66
N MET A 16 15.74 1.01 6.86
CA MET A 16 15.10 1.01 8.16
C MET A 16 14.36 -0.32 8.36
N THR A 17 14.74 -1.07 9.37
CA THR A 17 14.06 -2.30 9.80
C THR A 17 13.29 -2.04 11.08
N ILE A 18 12.01 -2.37 11.08
CA ILE A 18 11.11 -2.27 12.23
C ILE A 18 10.67 -3.68 12.60
N THR A 19 10.98 -4.11 13.82
CA THR A 19 10.56 -5.40 14.37
C THR A 19 9.62 -5.18 15.56
N PHE A 20 8.52 -5.91 15.56
CA PHE A 20 7.57 -5.89 16.65
C PHE A 20 7.94 -6.99 17.64
N VAL A 21 8.33 -6.59 18.86
CA VAL A 21 8.68 -7.50 19.95
C VAL A 21 7.66 -7.28 21.06
N ASP A 22 6.84 -8.26 21.33
CA ASP A 22 5.77 -8.23 22.33
C ASP A 22 4.95 -6.92 22.27
N PHE A 23 4.54 -6.57 21.04
CA PHE A 23 3.91 -5.29 20.77
C PHE A 23 2.40 -5.41 20.64
N TYR A 24 1.69 -4.58 21.39
CA TYR A 24 0.24 -4.50 21.38
C TYR A 24 -0.22 -3.10 21.00
N LEU A 25 -1.22 -3.04 20.09
CA LEU A 25 -1.93 -1.81 19.75
C LEU A 25 -3.43 -2.04 19.93
N ASN A 26 -4.08 -1.23 20.75
CA ASN A 26 -5.49 -1.41 21.11
C ASN A 26 -5.85 -2.86 21.50
N ARG A 27 -4.98 -3.48 22.29
CA ARG A 27 -5.04 -4.88 22.76
C ARG A 27 -4.85 -5.94 21.66
N ALA A 28 -4.63 -5.57 20.42
CA ALA A 28 -4.25 -6.51 19.37
C ALA A 28 -2.73 -6.75 19.42
N HIS A 29 -2.31 -8.01 19.45
CA HIS A 29 -0.90 -8.41 19.35
C HIS A 29 -0.44 -8.29 17.90
N ILE A 30 0.66 -7.61 17.66
CA ILE A 30 1.22 -7.38 16.33
C ILE A 30 2.63 -7.95 16.26
N GLU A 31 2.86 -8.79 15.26
CA GLU A 31 4.11 -9.50 15.01
C GLU A 31 4.58 -9.23 13.56
N GLY A 32 5.85 -9.50 13.29
CA GLY A 32 6.44 -9.40 11.96
C GLY A 32 7.51 -8.34 11.84
N THR A 33 8.06 -8.21 10.64
CA THR A 33 9.13 -7.27 10.32
C THR A 33 8.71 -6.40 9.15
N LYS A 34 8.92 -5.08 9.29
CA LYS A 34 8.73 -4.10 8.21
C LYS A 34 10.07 -3.49 7.84
N VAL A 35 10.42 -3.55 6.55
CA VAL A 35 11.64 -2.98 6.01
C VAL A 35 11.29 -1.85 5.05
N LEU A 36 11.87 -0.68 5.27
CA LEU A 36 11.83 0.45 4.36
C LEU A 36 13.23 0.65 3.79
N SER A 37 13.37 0.56 2.47
CA SER A 37 14.66 0.77 1.78
C SER A 37 14.57 1.99 0.88
N ASN A 38 15.53 2.90 1.01
CA ASN A 38 15.68 4.05 0.14
C ASN A 38 16.51 3.64 -1.10
N LEU A 39 15.84 3.52 -2.23
CA LEU A 39 16.43 3.18 -3.53
C LEU A 39 16.60 4.42 -4.43
N SER A 40 16.59 5.61 -3.83
CA SER A 40 16.73 6.88 -4.57
C SER A 40 18.08 6.96 -5.24
N GLU A 41 18.10 7.44 -6.47
CA GLU A 41 19.30 7.58 -7.30
C GLU A 41 19.16 8.78 -8.24
N ASN A 42 20.23 9.56 -8.40
CA ASN A 42 20.29 10.71 -9.33
C ASN A 42 19.10 11.68 -9.21
N GLY A 43 18.69 11.99 -7.97
CA GLY A 43 17.55 12.88 -7.69
C GLY A 43 16.16 12.23 -7.85
N ASN A 44 16.09 10.98 -8.33
CA ASN A 44 14.84 10.24 -8.43
C ASN A 44 14.53 9.56 -7.10
N ILE A 45 13.50 10.03 -6.41
CA ILE A 45 13.08 9.49 -5.11
C ILE A 45 12.34 8.16 -5.31
N LYS A 46 12.88 7.09 -4.71
CA LYS A 46 12.33 5.75 -4.75
C LYS A 46 12.47 5.07 -3.40
N PHE A 47 11.41 4.39 -2.97
CA PHE A 47 11.42 3.58 -1.77
C PHE A 47 10.76 2.23 -2.02
N THR A 48 11.21 1.21 -1.28
CA THR A 48 10.43 -0.01 -1.10
C THR A 48 9.96 -0.12 0.34
N VAL A 49 8.76 -0.64 0.54
CA VAL A 49 8.21 -0.98 1.85
C VAL A 49 7.79 -2.43 1.80
N GLN A 50 8.49 -3.28 2.54
CA GLN A 50 8.21 -4.72 2.63
C GLN A 50 7.76 -5.08 4.04
N VAL A 51 6.74 -5.91 4.14
CA VAL A 51 6.33 -6.57 5.39
C VAL A 51 6.46 -8.06 5.20
N THR A 52 7.15 -8.72 6.13
CA THR A 52 7.35 -10.16 6.13
C THR A 52 6.92 -10.75 7.46
N GLY A 53 6.17 -11.85 7.40
CA GLY A 53 5.67 -12.54 8.58
C GLY A 53 4.76 -11.67 9.45
N GLY A 54 4.10 -10.68 8.86
CA GLY A 54 3.13 -9.85 9.55
C GLY A 54 2.01 -10.71 10.11
N LYS A 55 1.63 -10.50 11.38
CA LYS A 55 0.52 -11.18 12.01
C LYS A 55 -0.15 -10.25 13.02
N VAL A 56 -1.47 -10.25 13.00
CA VAL A 56 -2.29 -9.53 13.97
C VAL A 56 -3.21 -10.54 14.65
N THR A 57 -3.19 -10.55 15.99
CA THR A 57 -4.08 -11.38 16.81
C THR A 57 -4.91 -10.48 17.72
N PHE A 58 -6.22 -10.48 17.53
CA PHE A 58 -7.16 -9.74 18.36
C PHE A 58 -7.45 -10.45 19.69
N PRO A 59 -7.95 -9.74 20.72
CA PRO A 59 -8.26 -10.34 22.03
C PRO A 59 -9.24 -11.52 21.98
N ASN A 60 -10.09 -11.58 20.97
CA ASN A 60 -11.04 -12.68 20.76
C ASN A 60 -10.44 -13.89 20.03
N GLY A 61 -9.12 -13.94 19.84
CA GLY A 61 -8.40 -15.02 19.16
C GLY A 61 -8.51 -14.97 17.61
N ARG A 62 -9.31 -14.08 17.05
CA ARG A 62 -9.32 -13.85 15.59
C ARG A 62 -8.06 -13.10 15.17
N GLY A 63 -7.76 -13.13 13.88
CA GLY A 63 -6.60 -12.42 13.38
C GLY A 63 -6.34 -12.71 11.90
N TYR A 64 -5.19 -12.26 11.44
CA TYR A 64 -4.74 -12.49 10.07
C TYR A 64 -3.21 -12.46 10.00
N LYS A 65 -2.69 -13.11 8.96
CA LYS A 65 -1.29 -12.99 8.52
C LYS A 65 -1.24 -12.04 7.33
N TYR A 66 -0.14 -11.32 7.19
CA TYR A 66 0.07 -10.36 6.12
C TYR A 66 1.51 -10.38 5.64
N ASP A 67 1.69 -10.53 4.34
CA ASP A 67 2.95 -10.31 3.64
C ASP A 67 2.73 -9.37 2.46
N GLY A 68 3.67 -8.49 2.20
CA GLY A 68 3.51 -7.57 1.09
C GLY A 68 4.75 -6.73 0.80
N ILE A 69 4.82 -6.25 -0.43
CA ILE A 69 5.84 -5.31 -0.87
C ILE A 69 5.19 -4.20 -1.69
N LYS A 70 5.64 -2.97 -1.45
CA LYS A 70 5.25 -1.77 -2.20
C LYS A 70 6.48 -1.06 -2.71
N TYR A 71 6.43 -0.61 -3.94
CA TYR A 71 7.40 0.27 -4.59
C TYR A 71 6.78 1.65 -4.70
N VAL A 72 7.45 2.65 -4.19
CA VAL A 72 6.99 4.05 -4.21
C VAL A 72 8.01 4.86 -4.96
N LYS A 73 7.58 5.56 -6.01
CA LYS A 73 8.42 6.44 -6.83
C LYS A 73 7.79 7.81 -6.92
N GLN A 74 8.54 8.86 -6.64
CA GLN A 74 8.10 10.22 -6.93
C GLN A 74 8.09 10.43 -8.46
N ILE A 75 6.97 10.93 -8.98
CA ILE A 75 6.76 11.15 -10.43
C ILE A 75 6.54 12.62 -10.78
N GLN A 76 6.28 13.46 -9.77
CA GLN A 76 6.10 14.89 -9.92
C GLN A 76 6.60 15.59 -8.65
N GLY A 77 7.05 16.86 -8.75
CA GLY A 77 7.48 17.70 -7.64
C GLY A 77 8.94 17.56 -7.24
N GLY A 78 9.70 16.61 -7.78
CA GLY A 78 11.09 16.33 -7.36
C GLY A 78 12.08 17.48 -7.56
N ASN A 79 11.76 18.44 -8.41
CA ASN A 79 12.61 19.61 -8.70
C ASN A 79 12.05 20.93 -8.11
N THR A 80 11.02 20.87 -7.30
CA THR A 80 10.36 22.01 -6.68
C THR A 80 10.56 21.99 -5.16
N ARG A 81 10.43 23.17 -4.51
CA ARG A 81 10.52 23.25 -3.04
C ARG A 81 9.20 22.87 -2.34
N PRO A 82 8.01 23.27 -2.84
CA PRO A 82 6.75 22.89 -2.20
C PRO A 82 6.49 21.40 -2.30
N ILE A 83 6.17 20.74 -1.20
CA ILE A 83 5.77 19.33 -1.21
C ILE A 83 4.32 19.11 -1.69
N ARG A 84 3.55 20.18 -1.85
CA ARG A 84 2.14 20.13 -2.25
C ARG A 84 1.92 19.69 -3.69
N ASP A 85 2.89 19.93 -4.56
CA ASP A 85 2.86 19.51 -5.96
C ASP A 85 3.44 18.11 -6.20
N ASP A 86 3.88 17.45 -5.14
CA ASP A 86 4.40 16.10 -5.21
C ASP A 86 3.31 15.08 -5.59
N ALA A 87 3.68 14.18 -6.47
CA ALA A 87 2.90 12.99 -6.76
C ALA A 87 3.80 11.74 -6.76
N TYR A 88 3.22 10.65 -6.32
CA TYR A 88 3.90 9.36 -6.19
C TYR A 88 3.14 8.28 -6.97
N SER A 89 3.89 7.45 -7.67
CA SER A 89 3.45 6.17 -8.21
C SER A 89 3.69 5.08 -7.18
N ILE A 90 2.67 4.25 -6.93
CA ILE A 90 2.73 3.16 -5.97
C ILE A 90 2.35 1.87 -6.70
N GLU A 91 3.26 0.92 -6.70
CA GLU A 91 3.04 -0.42 -7.23
C GLU A 91 3.33 -1.45 -6.15
N GLY A 92 2.76 -2.65 -6.26
CA GLY A 92 3.07 -3.69 -5.31
C GLY A 92 2.06 -4.81 -5.26
N ARG A 93 2.31 -5.71 -4.33
CA ARG A 93 1.45 -6.86 -4.07
C ARG A 93 1.42 -7.17 -2.58
N SER A 94 0.31 -7.75 -2.13
CA SER A 94 0.21 -8.28 -0.78
C SER A 94 -0.71 -9.47 -0.71
N LYS A 95 -0.53 -10.28 0.32
CA LYS A 95 -1.39 -11.40 0.68
C LYS A 95 -1.81 -11.25 2.13
N THR A 96 -3.11 -11.38 2.38
CA THR A 96 -3.70 -11.42 3.72
C THR A 96 -4.43 -12.74 3.88
N GLU A 97 -4.12 -13.49 4.92
CA GLU A 97 -4.77 -14.76 5.26
C GLU A 97 -5.45 -14.61 6.62
N PHE A 98 -6.78 -14.65 6.63
CA PHE A 98 -7.58 -14.59 7.85
C PHE A 98 -7.72 -15.97 8.48
N ASN A 99 -7.80 -16.04 9.82
CA ASN A 99 -7.96 -17.30 10.56
C ASN A 99 -9.19 -18.12 10.13
N GLY A 100 -10.20 -17.48 9.54
CA GLY A 100 -11.40 -18.13 9.00
C GLY A 100 -11.22 -18.73 7.58
N GLY A 101 -10.00 -18.78 7.04
CA GLY A 101 -9.71 -19.35 5.72
C GLY A 101 -9.94 -18.38 4.55
N LEU A 102 -10.36 -17.13 4.80
CA LEU A 102 -10.43 -16.11 3.77
C LEU A 102 -9.03 -15.66 3.38
N VAL A 103 -8.72 -15.69 2.09
CA VAL A 103 -7.46 -15.20 1.53
C VAL A 103 -7.73 -14.04 0.59
N VAL A 104 -7.06 -12.92 0.84
CA VAL A 104 -7.13 -11.72 0.00
C VAL A 104 -5.74 -11.42 -0.57
N ASN A 105 -5.64 -11.41 -1.90
CA ASN A 105 -4.43 -10.96 -2.59
C ASN A 105 -4.73 -9.64 -3.28
N LEU A 106 -3.85 -8.68 -3.08
CA LEU A 106 -3.86 -7.40 -3.77
C LEU A 106 -2.66 -7.34 -4.73
N ASN A 107 -2.88 -6.85 -5.93
CA ASN A 107 -1.83 -6.60 -6.90
C ASN A 107 -2.14 -5.32 -7.69
N THR A 108 -1.17 -4.46 -7.84
CA THR A 108 -1.31 -3.28 -8.69
C THR A 108 -1.30 -3.72 -10.15
N GLU A 109 -2.38 -3.49 -10.87
CA GLU A 109 -2.51 -3.78 -12.31
C GLU A 109 -2.01 -2.61 -13.15
N SER A 110 -2.32 -1.39 -12.73
CA SER A 110 -1.67 -0.16 -13.22
C SER A 110 -1.28 0.72 -12.02
N PRO A 111 -0.18 1.49 -12.12
CA PRO A 111 0.36 2.24 -11.00
C PRO A 111 -0.68 3.12 -10.30
N LEU A 112 -0.76 3.03 -8.99
CA LEU A 112 -1.64 3.86 -8.18
C LEU A 112 -1.00 5.23 -7.98
N ILE A 113 -1.68 6.29 -8.35
CA ILE A 113 -1.17 7.65 -8.26
C ILE A 113 -1.71 8.33 -7.01
N LYS A 114 -0.78 8.75 -6.14
CA LYS A 114 -1.07 9.51 -4.93
C LYS A 114 -0.48 10.91 -5.06
N LYS A 115 -1.34 11.91 -5.16
CA LYS A 115 -0.97 13.34 -5.07
C LYS A 115 -0.98 13.76 -3.60
N VAL A 116 0.00 14.54 -3.14
CA VAL A 116 0.08 14.97 -1.73
C VAL A 116 -1.14 15.77 -1.31
N VAL A 117 -1.64 16.63 -2.20
CA VAL A 117 -2.86 17.44 -1.95
C VAL A 117 -4.16 16.65 -1.99
N CYS A 118 -4.14 15.40 -2.44
CA CYS A 118 -5.34 14.57 -2.55
C CYS A 118 -5.37 13.54 -1.40
N PRO A 119 -6.41 13.49 -0.56
CA PRO A 119 -6.53 12.50 0.50
C PRO A 119 -6.58 11.06 -0.03
N TRP A 120 -7.14 10.87 -1.23
CA TRP A 120 -7.34 9.56 -1.85
C TRP A 120 -6.30 9.26 -2.95
N ILE A 121 -6.25 8.00 -3.37
CA ILE A 121 -5.58 7.62 -4.62
C ILE A 121 -6.38 8.24 -5.77
N SER A 122 -5.72 8.93 -6.68
CA SER A 122 -6.39 9.66 -7.76
C SER A 122 -6.44 8.90 -9.08
N ASN A 123 -5.60 7.88 -9.27
CA ASN A 123 -5.57 7.10 -10.51
C ASN A 123 -4.94 5.73 -10.27
N GLY A 124 -5.08 4.83 -11.23
CA GLY A 124 -4.52 3.49 -11.23
C GLY A 124 -5.54 2.41 -10.91
N VAL A 125 -5.16 1.17 -11.13
CA VAL A 125 -6.05 0.01 -10.98
C VAL A 125 -5.44 -0.99 -10.01
N LEU A 126 -6.22 -1.39 -9.01
CA LEU A 126 -5.89 -2.44 -8.06
C LEU A 126 -6.69 -3.69 -8.38
N LYS A 127 -6.01 -4.80 -8.62
CA LYS A 127 -6.60 -6.13 -8.70
C LYS A 127 -6.72 -6.72 -7.30
N ILE A 128 -7.92 -7.15 -6.97
CA ILE A 128 -8.28 -7.75 -5.68
C ILE A 128 -8.74 -9.17 -5.95
N LYS A 129 -8.03 -10.16 -5.41
CA LYS A 129 -8.45 -11.55 -5.47
C LYS A 129 -8.86 -12.03 -4.08
N ILE A 130 -10.13 -12.36 -3.92
CA ILE A 130 -10.72 -12.88 -2.67
C ILE A 130 -11.04 -14.37 -2.90
N ASN A 131 -10.21 -15.26 -2.36
CA ASN A 131 -10.20 -16.68 -2.69
C ASN A 131 -10.13 -16.89 -4.23
N SER A 132 -11.21 -17.35 -4.87
CA SER A 132 -11.31 -17.54 -6.32
C SER A 132 -11.89 -16.34 -7.08
N ARG A 133 -12.51 -15.37 -6.39
CA ARG A 133 -13.15 -14.20 -7.02
C ARG A 133 -12.13 -13.11 -7.32
N VAL A 134 -12.22 -12.54 -8.52
CA VAL A 134 -11.36 -11.45 -8.96
C VAL A 134 -12.20 -10.20 -9.17
N LEU A 135 -11.72 -9.08 -8.59
CA LEU A 135 -12.30 -7.75 -8.72
C LEU A 135 -11.20 -6.78 -9.15
N PHE A 136 -11.58 -5.72 -9.83
CA PHE A 136 -10.69 -4.60 -10.14
C PHE A 136 -11.28 -3.32 -9.56
N LEU A 137 -10.42 -2.50 -8.96
CA LEU A 137 -10.78 -1.20 -8.41
C LEU A 137 -10.01 -0.14 -9.18
N ASP A 138 -10.73 0.61 -10.02
CA ASP A 138 -10.19 1.69 -10.82
C ASP A 138 -10.43 3.03 -10.11
N TYR A 139 -9.36 3.63 -9.64
CA TYR A 139 -9.36 4.92 -8.95
C TYR A 139 -9.43 6.12 -9.90
N GLY A 140 -9.14 5.93 -11.20
CA GLY A 140 -9.26 6.97 -12.20
C GLY A 140 -10.68 7.24 -12.66
N ALA A 141 -11.57 6.27 -12.50
CA ALA A 141 -12.97 6.37 -12.90
C ALA A 141 -13.85 6.94 -11.76
N PRO A 142 -14.85 7.78 -12.08
CA PRO A 142 -15.23 8.24 -13.42
C PRO A 142 -14.52 9.53 -13.89
N ASN A 143 -13.68 10.14 -13.06
CA ASN A 143 -13.22 11.54 -13.22
C ASN A 143 -11.79 11.67 -13.81
N ASN A 144 -11.29 10.66 -14.52
CA ASN A 144 -9.99 10.66 -15.21
C ASN A 144 -8.80 11.06 -14.31
N GLY A 145 -8.80 10.60 -13.05
CA GLY A 145 -7.72 10.87 -12.10
C GLY A 145 -7.75 12.25 -11.44
N ASN A 146 -8.87 12.94 -11.45
CA ASN A 146 -9.11 14.07 -10.57
C ASN A 146 -9.16 13.62 -9.11
N CYS A 147 -8.86 14.54 -8.19
CA CYS A 147 -8.93 14.24 -6.78
C CYS A 147 -10.38 14.16 -6.31
N ASP A 148 -10.85 12.96 -6.06
CA ASP A 148 -12.16 12.71 -5.46
C ASP A 148 -12.13 11.41 -4.65
N ASN A 149 -13.23 11.11 -3.97
CA ASN A 149 -13.38 9.91 -3.16
C ASN A 149 -14.15 8.80 -3.90
N LYS A 150 -14.06 8.73 -5.22
CA LYS A 150 -14.77 7.73 -6.03
C LYS A 150 -13.79 6.72 -6.61
N ALA A 151 -14.29 5.51 -6.83
CA ALA A 151 -13.61 4.50 -7.60
C ALA A 151 -14.64 3.55 -8.23
N MET A 152 -14.31 2.97 -9.38
CA MET A 152 -15.15 1.99 -10.06
C MET A 152 -14.71 0.59 -9.68
N LEU A 153 -15.57 -0.15 -9.02
CA LEU A 153 -15.37 -1.58 -8.73
C LEU A 153 -15.98 -2.40 -9.86
N THR A 154 -15.19 -3.31 -10.45
CA THR A 154 -15.64 -4.21 -11.51
C THR A 154 -15.36 -5.66 -11.14
N TRP A 155 -16.25 -6.59 -11.56
CA TRP A 155 -16.09 -8.04 -11.35
C TRP A 155 -16.77 -8.83 -12.48
N ASN A 156 -16.72 -10.15 -12.44
CA ASN A 156 -17.23 -11.04 -13.48
C ASN A 156 -16.69 -10.70 -14.87
N ASN A 157 -15.34 -10.56 -14.99
CA ASN A 157 -14.65 -10.18 -16.23
C ASN A 157 -15.17 -8.88 -16.85
N GLY A 158 -15.54 -7.90 -16.02
CA GLY A 158 -16.02 -6.59 -16.48
C GLY A 158 -17.54 -6.51 -16.72
N ASN A 159 -18.27 -7.63 -16.64
CA ASN A 159 -19.72 -7.64 -16.90
C ASN A 159 -20.54 -6.92 -15.82
N ASN A 160 -19.97 -6.76 -14.62
CA ASN A 160 -20.60 -6.07 -13.52
C ASN A 160 -19.70 -4.94 -13.03
N GLN A 161 -20.31 -3.80 -12.73
CA GLN A 161 -19.58 -2.65 -12.20
C GLN A 161 -20.42 -1.88 -11.19
N ARG A 162 -19.74 -1.20 -10.27
CA ARG A 162 -20.37 -0.33 -9.28
C ARG A 162 -19.44 0.81 -8.90
N LEU A 163 -19.96 2.03 -8.97
CA LEU A 163 -19.28 3.18 -8.40
C LEU A 163 -19.34 3.10 -6.86
N ILE A 164 -18.19 3.18 -6.21
CA ILE A 164 -18.09 3.19 -4.77
C ILE A 164 -17.52 4.51 -4.26
N THR A 165 -17.85 4.85 -3.02
CA THR A 165 -17.27 5.98 -2.30
C THR A 165 -16.17 5.44 -1.38
N LEU A 166 -14.99 6.02 -1.48
CA LEU A 166 -13.86 5.71 -0.59
C LEU A 166 -14.06 6.41 0.76
N PRO A 167 -13.61 5.80 1.87
CA PRO A 167 -13.73 6.37 3.21
C PRO A 167 -12.86 7.60 3.42
#